data_f075ed227081b178c2d2619eab0d76fe
#
_entry.id   f075ed227081b178c2d2619eab0d76fe
#
_cell.length_a   1.000
_cell.length_b   1.000
_cell.length_c   1.000
_cell.angle_alpha   90.00
_cell.angle_beta   90.00
_cell.angle_gamma   90.00
#
_symmetry.space_group_name_H-M   'P 1'
#
loop_
_entity.id
_entity.type
_entity.pdbx_description
1 polymer ?
#
loop_
_entity_poly.entity_id
_entity_poly.type
_entity_poly.pdbx_seq_one_letter_code
_entity_poly.pdbx_strand_id
1 'polypeptide(L)'
;IPSGGSPVSNSINTCIQLDNEATKRGTSILYLARKYDIEPLINPATSTATVKLYYQQSEFNDYNIKATDSGHKLLPTGPADAAGISNLVLRQFHGTGTNPANYTGAAQDFTTAVSGFTVVWNATRSWWEVTVPVTGFSGFYITSELLIVLPVKLEYFKGVQAGNKHLLSWKVNCTSASVTFEIQRSGDGQHFITIASLTADQLRCSQPFNDIDE
;
A
#
# COMPACT_ATOMS: atom_id res chain seq x y z
N ILE A 1 -1.97 -22.97 14.27
CA ILE A 1 -1.73 -23.63 15.58
C ILE A 1 -2.51 -22.84 16.62
N PRO A 2 -3.39 -23.49 17.44
CA PRO A 2 -4.04 -22.81 18.55
C PRO A 2 -3.00 -22.15 19.46
N SER A 3 -3.21 -20.88 19.82
CA SER A 3 -2.27 -20.12 20.64
C SER A 3 -2.97 -18.93 21.28
N GLY A 4 -2.34 -18.27 22.26
CA GLY A 4 -2.86 -17.07 22.92
C GLY A 4 -3.88 -17.36 24.04
N GLY A 5 -4.60 -16.32 24.46
CA GLY A 5 -5.48 -16.37 25.65
C GLY A 5 -6.82 -17.08 25.46
N SER A 6 -7.29 -17.20 24.23
CA SER A 6 -8.54 -17.90 23.85
C SER A 6 -8.28 -18.80 22.64
N PRO A 7 -7.44 -19.84 22.79
CA PRO A 7 -7.00 -20.64 21.65
C PRO A 7 -8.18 -21.31 20.94
N VAL A 8 -8.06 -21.38 19.61
CA VAL A 8 -9.03 -22.12 18.80
C VAL A 8 -9.19 -23.55 19.34
N SER A 9 -10.42 -23.91 19.61
CA SER A 9 -10.81 -25.27 20.04
C SER A 9 -11.92 -25.75 19.14
N ASN A 10 -11.88 -26.98 18.70
CA ASN A 10 -12.90 -27.54 17.81
C ASN A 10 -12.56 -27.44 16.31
N SER A 11 -13.52 -27.78 15.46
CA SER A 11 -13.37 -27.80 14.00
C SER A 11 -13.24 -26.40 13.41
N ILE A 12 -12.52 -26.31 12.32
CA ILE A 12 -12.28 -25.08 11.55
C ILE A 12 -12.73 -25.33 10.11
N ASN A 13 -13.56 -24.47 9.58
CA ASN A 13 -13.84 -24.41 8.15
C ASN A 13 -12.70 -23.63 7.47
N THR A 14 -12.16 -24.16 6.41
CA THR A 14 -11.14 -23.48 5.61
C THR A 14 -11.50 -23.51 4.14
N CYS A 15 -11.41 -22.38 3.47
CA CYS A 15 -11.57 -22.27 2.04
C CYS A 15 -10.35 -21.52 1.46
N ILE A 16 -9.83 -22.05 0.37
CA ILE A 16 -8.81 -21.36 -0.43
C ILE A 16 -9.45 -21.06 -1.78
N GLN A 17 -9.49 -19.79 -2.13
CA GLN A 17 -9.91 -19.36 -3.46
C GLN A 17 -8.70 -18.81 -4.21
N LEU A 18 -8.56 -19.22 -5.45
CA LEU A 18 -7.54 -18.73 -6.37
C LEU A 18 -8.24 -18.12 -7.58
N ASP A 19 -8.05 -16.84 -7.79
CA ASP A 19 -8.47 -16.16 -9.02
C ASP A 19 -7.41 -16.38 -10.10
N ASN A 20 -7.74 -16.08 -11.35
CA ASN A 20 -6.81 -16.24 -12.46
C ASN A 20 -5.60 -15.28 -12.37
N GLU A 21 -5.76 -14.14 -11.68
CA GLU A 21 -4.75 -13.09 -11.58
C GLU A 21 -4.99 -12.20 -10.36
N ALA A 22 -3.97 -11.41 -9.97
CA ALA A 22 -4.12 -10.35 -8.98
C ALA A 22 -5.16 -9.31 -9.44
N THR A 23 -6.06 -8.91 -8.54
CA THR A 23 -7.21 -8.07 -8.89
C THR A 23 -7.62 -7.10 -7.77
N LYS A 24 -8.29 -6.01 -8.16
CA LYS A 24 -8.95 -5.08 -7.23
C LYS A 24 -10.30 -5.65 -6.83
N ARG A 25 -10.39 -6.20 -5.62
CA ARG A 25 -11.58 -6.92 -5.13
C ARG A 25 -12.54 -5.97 -4.43
N GLY A 26 -13.45 -5.34 -5.22
CA GLY A 26 -14.49 -4.46 -4.67
C GLY A 26 -13.99 -3.20 -3.97
N THR A 27 -12.71 -2.91 -4.08
CA THR A 27 -12.02 -1.72 -3.55
C THR A 27 -11.02 -1.20 -4.57
N SER A 28 -10.36 -0.07 -4.29
CA SER A 28 -9.24 0.41 -5.11
C SER A 28 -7.93 -0.36 -4.85
N ILE A 29 -7.90 -1.22 -3.83
CA ILE A 29 -6.71 -1.95 -3.41
C ILE A 29 -6.53 -3.20 -4.25
N LEU A 30 -5.31 -3.38 -4.77
CA LEU A 30 -4.89 -4.60 -5.46
C LEU A 30 -4.60 -5.70 -4.45
N TYR A 31 -5.14 -6.89 -4.68
CA TYR A 31 -4.89 -8.07 -3.88
C TYR A 31 -4.31 -9.20 -4.72
N LEU A 32 -3.54 -10.06 -4.06
CA LEU A 32 -3.05 -11.30 -4.65
C LEU A 32 -4.21 -12.18 -5.14
N ALA A 33 -3.96 -13.01 -6.16
CA ALA A 33 -4.96 -13.93 -6.69
C ALA A 33 -5.51 -14.90 -5.63
N ARG A 34 -4.64 -15.39 -4.74
CA ARG A 34 -4.99 -16.30 -3.65
C ARG A 34 -5.55 -15.58 -2.45
N LYS A 35 -6.67 -16.05 -1.94
CA LYS A 35 -7.21 -15.70 -0.63
C LYS A 35 -7.45 -16.95 0.21
N TYR A 36 -7.41 -16.76 1.51
CA TYR A 36 -7.79 -17.78 2.50
C TYR A 36 -9.00 -17.28 3.27
N ASP A 37 -9.92 -18.19 3.52
CA ASP A 37 -11.02 -17.96 4.45
C ASP A 37 -10.93 -19.08 5.51
N ILE A 38 -10.76 -18.67 6.77
CA ILE A 38 -10.50 -19.57 7.88
C ILE A 38 -11.49 -19.21 8.99
N GLU A 39 -12.37 -20.12 9.35
CA GLU A 39 -13.42 -19.84 10.31
C GLU A 39 -13.59 -20.98 11.33
N PRO A 40 -13.16 -20.79 12.59
CA PRO A 40 -13.50 -21.69 13.67
C PRO A 40 -15.02 -21.74 13.87
N LEU A 41 -15.56 -22.94 14.11
CA LEU A 41 -17.00 -23.11 14.35
C LEU A 41 -17.46 -22.54 15.69
N ILE A 42 -16.53 -22.33 16.62
CA ILE A 42 -16.81 -21.78 17.96
C ILE A 42 -16.01 -20.51 18.15
N ASN A 43 -16.70 -19.44 18.54
CA ASN A 43 -16.12 -18.13 18.87
C ASN A 43 -15.19 -17.56 17.79
N PRO A 44 -15.57 -17.54 16.49
CA PRO A 44 -14.69 -17.06 15.42
C PRO A 44 -14.19 -15.64 15.64
N ALA A 45 -14.97 -14.77 16.30
CA ALA A 45 -14.62 -13.39 16.54
C ALA A 45 -13.55 -13.19 17.63
N THR A 46 -13.37 -14.14 18.55
CA THR A 46 -12.50 -13.98 19.73
C THR A 46 -11.44 -15.06 19.88
N SER A 47 -11.53 -16.14 19.11
CA SER A 47 -10.54 -17.21 19.14
C SER A 47 -9.18 -16.72 18.68
N THR A 48 -8.12 -17.27 19.27
CA THR A 48 -6.73 -16.89 18.98
C THR A 48 -5.94 -18.07 18.40
N ALA A 49 -5.08 -17.79 17.45
CA ALA A 49 -4.16 -18.76 16.88
C ALA A 49 -2.93 -18.09 16.23
N THR A 50 -1.93 -18.91 15.94
CA THR A 50 -0.90 -18.57 14.96
C THR A 50 -1.30 -19.24 13.63
N VAL A 51 -1.56 -18.40 12.61
CA VAL A 51 -1.91 -18.85 11.26
C VAL A 51 -0.66 -18.83 10.39
N LYS A 52 -0.48 -19.87 9.58
CA LYS A 52 0.57 -19.94 8.57
C LYS A 52 -0.08 -20.15 7.20
N LEU A 53 0.16 -19.23 6.29
CA LEU A 53 -0.35 -19.20 4.93
C LEU A 53 0.78 -19.43 3.94
N TYR A 54 0.47 -20.04 2.80
CA TYR A 54 1.47 -20.48 1.82
C TYR A 54 1.20 -19.86 0.47
N TYR A 55 2.24 -19.29 -0.17
CA TYR A 55 2.16 -18.64 -1.46
C TYR A 55 3.32 -19.05 -2.36
N GLN A 56 3.08 -19.09 -3.66
CA GLN A 56 4.13 -19.34 -4.65
C GLN A 56 4.78 -18.04 -5.09
N GLN A 57 6.04 -18.10 -5.52
CA GLN A 57 6.72 -16.94 -6.08
C GLN A 57 6.02 -16.40 -7.33
N SER A 58 5.44 -17.29 -8.15
CA SER A 58 4.68 -16.88 -9.34
C SER A 58 3.50 -15.98 -9.01
N GLU A 59 2.83 -16.18 -7.87
CA GLU A 59 1.70 -15.35 -7.44
C GLU A 59 2.17 -13.92 -7.10
N PHE A 60 3.34 -13.79 -6.47
CA PHE A 60 3.93 -12.46 -6.21
C PHE A 60 4.38 -11.79 -7.52
N ASN A 61 4.95 -12.56 -8.46
CA ASN A 61 5.33 -12.03 -9.76
C ASN A 61 4.11 -11.51 -10.55
N ASP A 62 3.00 -12.25 -10.56
CA ASP A 62 1.74 -11.83 -11.20
C ASP A 62 1.17 -10.55 -10.56
N TYR A 63 1.22 -10.44 -9.24
CA TYR A 63 0.86 -9.23 -8.52
C TYR A 63 1.72 -8.05 -8.97
N ASN A 64 3.03 -8.25 -9.05
CA ASN A 64 4.01 -7.21 -9.37
C ASN A 64 3.84 -6.62 -10.77
N ILE A 65 3.29 -7.38 -11.73
CA ILE A 65 2.95 -6.88 -13.07
C ILE A 65 1.97 -5.71 -12.99
N LYS A 66 1.06 -5.73 -12.03
CA LYS A 66 0.00 -4.71 -11.87
C LYS A 66 0.25 -3.72 -10.73
N ALA A 67 1.20 -4.01 -9.85
CA ALA A 67 1.38 -3.29 -8.60
C ALA A 67 1.62 -1.78 -8.83
N THR A 68 2.60 -1.42 -9.64
CA THR A 68 2.99 -0.03 -9.88
C THR A 68 1.86 0.79 -10.48
N ASP A 69 1.20 0.26 -11.53
CA ASP A 69 0.07 0.92 -12.20
C ASP A 69 -1.17 1.04 -11.30
N SER A 70 -1.23 0.19 -10.27
CA SER A 70 -2.29 0.21 -9.25
C SER A 70 -1.93 1.05 -8.03
N GLY A 71 -0.79 1.73 -8.02
CA GLY A 71 -0.33 2.55 -6.89
C GLY A 71 0.16 1.73 -5.69
N HIS A 72 0.71 0.55 -5.94
CA HIS A 72 1.24 -0.36 -4.93
C HIS A 72 2.73 -0.59 -5.08
N LYS A 73 3.43 -0.84 -3.98
CA LYS A 73 4.82 -1.30 -3.98
C LYS A 73 4.91 -2.75 -4.46
N LEU A 74 6.10 -3.18 -4.88
CA LEU A 74 6.31 -4.56 -5.29
C LEU A 74 6.35 -5.50 -4.08
N LEU A 75 5.78 -6.69 -4.23
CA LEU A 75 5.97 -7.84 -3.36
C LEU A 75 7.32 -8.51 -3.65
N PRO A 76 7.80 -9.44 -2.79
CA PRO A 76 9.11 -10.08 -2.99
C PRO A 76 9.31 -10.66 -4.40
N THR A 77 10.39 -10.27 -5.04
CA THR A 77 10.84 -10.82 -6.34
C THR A 77 11.69 -12.08 -6.18
N GLY A 78 12.07 -12.40 -4.96
CA GLY A 78 12.82 -13.60 -4.58
C GLY A 78 13.21 -13.58 -3.10
N PRO A 79 13.81 -14.67 -2.61
CA PRO A 79 14.13 -14.85 -1.18
C PRO A 79 15.06 -13.81 -0.56
N ALA A 80 15.89 -13.16 -1.38
CA ALA A 80 16.84 -12.14 -0.94
C ALA A 80 16.27 -10.71 -1.01
N ASP A 81 15.04 -10.53 -1.49
CA ASP A 81 14.41 -9.21 -1.64
C ASP A 81 13.81 -8.72 -0.32
N ALA A 82 14.66 -8.16 0.54
CA ALA A 82 14.25 -7.62 1.82
C ALA A 82 13.26 -6.44 1.67
N ALA A 83 13.36 -5.64 0.62
CA ALA A 83 12.45 -4.54 0.37
C ALA A 83 11.05 -5.05 0.03
N GLY A 84 10.94 -6.01 -0.89
CA GLY A 84 9.67 -6.65 -1.22
C GLY A 84 9.03 -7.35 -0.01
N ILE A 85 9.84 -8.03 0.81
CA ILE A 85 9.37 -8.64 2.06
C ILE A 85 8.80 -7.59 3.01
N SER A 86 9.46 -6.44 3.17
CA SER A 86 8.97 -5.37 4.04
C SER A 86 7.71 -4.67 3.52
N ASN A 87 7.49 -4.68 2.21
CA ASN A 87 6.31 -4.09 1.59
C ASN A 87 5.04 -4.96 1.73
N LEU A 88 5.20 -6.26 2.07
CA LEU A 88 4.07 -7.18 2.14
C LEU A 88 3.14 -6.82 3.30
N VAL A 89 1.86 -6.73 2.99
CA VAL A 89 0.77 -6.51 3.94
C VAL A 89 -0.18 -7.70 3.88
N LEU A 90 -0.36 -8.40 4.98
CA LEU A 90 -1.45 -9.35 5.14
C LEU A 90 -2.63 -8.62 5.76
N ARG A 91 -3.72 -8.50 5.03
CA ARG A 91 -4.97 -7.92 5.49
C ARG A 91 -5.94 -8.99 5.91
N GLN A 92 -6.31 -8.99 7.17
CA GLN A 92 -7.36 -9.83 7.72
C GLN A 92 -8.66 -9.05 7.76
N PHE A 93 -9.75 -9.64 7.28
CA PHE A 93 -11.11 -9.14 7.45
C PHE A 93 -11.82 -9.96 8.53
N HIS A 94 -12.64 -9.29 9.31
CA HIS A 94 -13.45 -9.91 10.35
C HIS A 94 -14.93 -9.99 9.95
N GLY A 95 -15.66 -10.85 10.63
CA GLY A 95 -17.06 -11.08 10.37
C GLY A 95 -17.32 -11.89 9.11
N THR A 96 -18.53 -11.83 8.58
CA THR A 96 -18.95 -12.59 7.39
C THR A 96 -18.76 -11.77 6.14
N GLY A 97 -18.27 -12.40 5.08
CA GLY A 97 -18.05 -11.77 3.79
C GLY A 97 -17.34 -12.72 2.81
N THR A 98 -17.32 -12.37 1.57
CA THR A 98 -16.65 -13.14 0.50
C THR A 98 -15.68 -12.28 -0.32
N ASN A 99 -15.68 -10.98 -0.06
CA ASN A 99 -14.96 -9.97 -0.83
C ASN A 99 -14.55 -8.83 0.12
N PRO A 100 -13.39 -8.21 -0.02
CA PRO A 100 -12.94 -7.10 0.82
C PRO A 100 -13.93 -5.95 1.01
N ALA A 101 -14.83 -5.73 0.05
CA ALA A 101 -15.85 -4.67 0.13
C ALA A 101 -17.11 -5.06 0.93
N ASN A 102 -17.31 -6.33 1.24
CA ASN A 102 -18.56 -6.81 1.86
C ASN A 102 -18.37 -7.54 3.19
N TYR A 103 -17.19 -7.56 3.77
CA TYR A 103 -17.01 -8.06 5.13
C TYR A 103 -17.72 -7.15 6.14
N THR A 104 -18.39 -7.76 7.10
CA THR A 104 -19.20 -7.04 8.10
C THR A 104 -18.37 -6.43 9.24
N GLY A 105 -17.17 -6.94 9.47
CA GLY A 105 -16.26 -6.46 10.50
C GLY A 105 -15.11 -5.63 9.93
N ALA A 106 -14.37 -4.97 10.82
CA ALA A 106 -13.23 -4.15 10.45
C ALA A 106 -12.07 -4.98 9.88
N ALA A 107 -11.30 -4.40 8.99
CA ALA A 107 -10.05 -4.98 8.52
C ALA A 107 -8.90 -4.66 9.48
N GLN A 108 -7.95 -5.59 9.59
CA GLN A 108 -6.70 -5.44 10.31
C GLN A 108 -5.52 -5.76 9.39
N ASP A 109 -4.52 -4.89 9.36
CA ASP A 109 -3.30 -5.08 8.59
C ASP A 109 -2.16 -5.60 9.46
N PHE A 110 -1.43 -6.58 8.93
CA PHE A 110 -0.20 -7.10 9.51
C PHE A 110 0.95 -6.85 8.54
N THR A 111 2.01 -6.29 9.08
CA THR A 111 3.27 -5.99 8.37
C THR A 111 4.43 -6.55 9.19
N THR A 112 5.64 -6.52 8.64
CA THR A 112 6.86 -6.93 9.35
C THR A 112 7.15 -6.14 10.63
N ALA A 113 6.46 -5.02 10.87
CA ALA A 113 6.52 -4.26 12.11
C ALA A 113 5.68 -4.89 13.25
N VAL A 114 4.75 -5.79 12.92
CA VAL A 114 3.90 -6.46 13.93
C VAL A 114 4.66 -7.64 14.53
N SER A 115 4.73 -7.69 15.85
CA SER A 115 5.38 -8.81 16.56
C SER A 115 4.76 -10.16 16.21
N GLY A 116 5.59 -11.12 15.84
CA GLY A 116 5.17 -12.45 15.45
C GLY A 116 4.71 -12.59 13.99
N PHE A 117 4.59 -11.51 13.23
CA PHE A 117 4.39 -11.58 11.80
C PHE A 117 5.73 -11.87 11.10
N THR A 118 5.76 -12.90 10.27
CA THR A 118 6.97 -13.27 9.51
C THR A 118 6.62 -13.69 8.08
N VAL A 119 7.53 -13.36 7.16
CA VAL A 119 7.49 -13.76 5.75
C VAL A 119 8.80 -14.44 5.42
N VAL A 120 8.78 -15.75 5.18
CA VAL A 120 9.98 -16.58 5.04
C VAL A 120 9.86 -17.47 3.81
N TRP A 121 10.93 -17.55 3.01
CA TRP A 121 11.04 -18.51 1.93
C TRP A 121 11.42 -19.90 2.46
N ASN A 122 10.64 -20.91 2.14
CA ASN A 122 10.96 -22.29 2.39
C ASN A 122 11.63 -22.91 1.14
N ALA A 123 12.95 -22.97 1.16
CA ALA A 123 13.73 -23.47 0.01
C ALA A 123 13.47 -24.95 -0.32
N THR A 124 13.13 -25.77 0.67
CA THR A 124 12.83 -27.18 0.48
C THR A 124 11.52 -27.42 -0.27
N ARG A 125 10.55 -26.52 -0.05
CA ARG A 125 9.18 -26.61 -0.61
C ARG A 125 8.97 -25.66 -1.77
N SER A 126 9.90 -24.72 -1.99
CA SER A 126 9.82 -23.68 -3.01
C SER A 126 8.55 -22.82 -2.90
N TRP A 127 8.23 -22.39 -1.68
CA TRP A 127 7.12 -21.49 -1.39
C TRP A 127 7.45 -20.46 -0.30
N TRP A 128 6.61 -19.43 -0.22
CA TRP A 128 6.64 -18.45 0.86
C TRP A 128 5.72 -18.90 2.00
N GLU A 129 6.20 -18.75 3.24
CA GLU A 129 5.44 -18.95 4.47
C GLU A 129 5.19 -17.59 5.12
N VAL A 130 3.93 -17.21 5.21
CA VAL A 130 3.48 -16.00 5.92
C VAL A 130 2.85 -16.45 7.21
N THR A 131 3.48 -16.13 8.34
CA THR A 131 3.03 -16.49 9.68
C THR A 131 2.53 -15.27 10.42
N VAL A 132 1.36 -15.38 11.08
CA VAL A 132 0.73 -14.26 11.78
C VAL A 132 0.01 -14.75 13.03
N PRO A 133 0.19 -14.08 14.20
CA PRO A 133 -0.66 -14.27 15.36
C PRO A 133 -1.97 -13.50 15.16
N VAL A 134 -3.11 -14.15 15.31
CA VAL A 134 -4.42 -13.53 15.09
C VAL A 134 -5.33 -13.67 16.30
N THR A 135 -6.19 -12.68 16.47
CA THR A 135 -7.38 -12.73 17.32
C THR A 135 -8.59 -12.48 16.45
N GLY A 136 -9.53 -13.41 16.46
CA GLY A 136 -10.63 -13.45 15.49
C GLY A 136 -10.20 -14.05 14.15
N PHE A 137 -11.19 -14.37 13.33
CA PHE A 137 -11.00 -15.05 12.05
C PHE A 137 -11.97 -14.54 11.01
N SER A 138 -11.66 -14.79 9.78
CA SER A 138 -12.40 -14.87 8.53
C SER A 138 -11.44 -14.77 7.33
N GLY A 139 -11.53 -13.74 6.48
CA GLY A 139 -10.78 -13.64 5.22
C GLY A 139 -9.38 -13.08 5.38
N PHE A 140 -8.40 -13.72 4.73
CA PHE A 140 -7.00 -13.29 4.70
C PHE A 140 -6.57 -13.04 3.25
N TYR A 141 -6.04 -11.84 3.02
CA TYR A 141 -5.64 -11.36 1.69
C TYR A 141 -4.25 -10.74 1.76
N ILE A 142 -3.42 -11.04 0.77
CA ILE A 142 -2.15 -10.34 0.59
C ILE A 142 -2.36 -9.13 -0.33
N THR A 143 -1.79 -8.04 0.08
CA THR A 143 -1.55 -6.81 -0.70
C THR A 143 -0.14 -6.32 -0.39
N SER A 144 0.24 -5.16 -0.90
CA SER A 144 1.44 -4.46 -0.48
C SER A 144 1.13 -3.05 0.00
N GLU A 145 2.11 -2.43 0.63
CA GLU A 145 2.03 -1.01 0.94
C GLU A 145 1.75 -0.18 -0.32
N LEU A 146 1.03 0.91 -0.14
CA LEU A 146 0.78 1.86 -1.22
C LEU A 146 2.09 2.61 -1.57
N LEU A 147 2.26 2.86 -2.86
CA LEU A 147 3.26 3.83 -3.30
C LEU A 147 2.82 5.21 -2.79
N ILE A 148 3.66 5.82 -2.00
CA ILE A 148 3.54 7.24 -1.71
C ILE A 148 4.12 7.95 -2.95
N VAL A 149 3.31 8.10 -3.98
CA VAL A 149 3.66 8.98 -5.10
C VAL A 149 3.43 10.38 -4.58
N LEU A 150 4.50 11.15 -4.48
CA LEU A 150 4.34 12.60 -4.25
C LEU A 150 3.47 13.12 -5.39
N PRO A 151 2.33 13.77 -5.07
CA PRO A 151 1.37 14.20 -6.09
C PRO A 151 1.95 15.24 -7.06
N VAL A 152 3.14 15.74 -6.76
CA VAL A 152 3.86 16.75 -7.56
C VAL A 152 5.34 16.38 -7.62
N LYS A 153 5.87 16.29 -8.84
CA LYS A 153 7.31 16.16 -9.11
C LYS A 153 7.80 17.45 -9.76
N LEU A 154 8.72 18.15 -9.10
CA LEU A 154 9.38 19.31 -9.68
C LEU A 154 10.41 18.86 -10.73
N GLU A 155 10.26 19.32 -11.98
CA GLU A 155 11.22 19.07 -13.05
C GLU A 155 12.31 20.15 -13.06
N TYR A 156 11.93 21.40 -12.94
CA TYR A 156 12.87 22.52 -12.75
C TYR A 156 12.19 23.70 -12.05
N PHE A 157 13.01 24.53 -11.39
CA PHE A 157 12.69 25.87 -10.91
C PHE A 157 13.85 26.78 -11.26
N LYS A 158 13.57 27.92 -11.91
CA LYS A 158 14.59 28.88 -12.36
C LYS A 158 14.13 30.30 -12.05
N GLY A 159 15.06 31.14 -11.65
CA GLY A 159 14.87 32.56 -11.52
C GLY A 159 15.91 33.33 -12.36
N VAL A 160 15.49 34.38 -13.07
CA VAL A 160 16.37 35.26 -13.83
C VAL A 160 16.07 36.70 -13.44
N GLN A 161 17.10 37.46 -13.08
CA GLN A 161 16.95 38.87 -12.80
C GLN A 161 16.73 39.66 -14.10
N ALA A 162 15.69 40.50 -14.11
CA ALA A 162 15.31 41.36 -15.21
C ALA A 162 15.06 42.78 -14.67
N GLY A 163 16.12 43.61 -14.60
CA GLY A 163 16.07 44.91 -13.95
C GLY A 163 15.87 44.79 -12.45
N ASN A 164 14.82 45.39 -11.93
CA ASN A 164 14.44 45.34 -10.50
C ASN A 164 13.50 44.20 -10.15
N LYS A 165 13.23 43.28 -11.09
CA LYS A 165 12.30 42.16 -10.94
C LYS A 165 13.03 40.86 -11.16
N HIS A 166 12.43 39.76 -10.67
CA HIS A 166 12.85 38.38 -10.94
C HIS A 166 11.78 37.69 -11.76
N LEU A 167 12.17 37.12 -12.89
CA LEU A 167 11.32 36.24 -13.69
C LEU A 167 11.50 34.81 -13.18
N LEU A 168 10.44 34.23 -12.67
CA LEU A 168 10.42 32.86 -12.18
C LEU A 168 9.80 31.95 -13.24
N SER A 169 10.40 30.80 -13.44
CA SER A 169 9.87 29.75 -14.33
C SER A 169 10.06 28.39 -13.71
N TRP A 170 9.02 27.57 -13.71
CA TRP A 170 9.12 26.20 -13.21
C TRP A 170 8.22 25.28 -14.00
N LYS A 171 8.53 23.98 -13.89
CA LYS A 171 7.70 22.92 -14.44
C LYS A 171 7.59 21.77 -13.46
N VAL A 172 6.40 21.23 -13.37
CA VAL A 172 6.07 20.11 -12.49
C VAL A 172 5.26 19.08 -13.25
N ASN A 173 5.28 17.84 -12.74
CA ASN A 173 4.31 16.81 -13.10
C ASN A 173 3.42 16.57 -11.89
N CYS A 174 2.11 16.69 -12.09
CA CYS A 174 1.10 16.47 -11.06
C CYS A 174 0.29 15.20 -11.37
N THR A 175 0.08 14.37 -10.37
CA THR A 175 -0.82 13.20 -10.45
C THR A 175 -2.16 13.46 -9.75
N SER A 176 -2.27 14.53 -8.97
CA SER A 176 -3.51 14.95 -8.30
C SER A 176 -4.42 15.74 -9.23
N ALA A 177 -5.73 15.63 -9.01
CA ALA A 177 -6.74 16.36 -9.77
C ALA A 177 -6.65 17.89 -9.56
N SER A 178 -6.11 18.33 -8.43
CA SER A 178 -5.86 19.75 -8.10
C SER A 178 -4.66 19.88 -7.18
N VAL A 179 -3.81 20.87 -7.43
CA VAL A 179 -2.62 21.19 -6.63
C VAL A 179 -2.52 22.71 -6.49
N THR A 180 -2.17 23.19 -5.30
CA THR A 180 -1.89 24.59 -5.05
C THR A 180 -0.39 24.78 -4.84
N PHE A 181 0.20 25.71 -5.56
CA PHE A 181 1.59 26.15 -5.42
C PHE A 181 1.62 27.50 -4.72
N GLU A 182 2.49 27.62 -3.73
CA GLU A 182 2.82 28.89 -3.11
C GLU A 182 4.23 29.30 -3.53
N ILE A 183 4.37 30.49 -4.09
CA ILE A 183 5.66 31.09 -4.37
C ILE A 183 6.03 31.91 -3.14
N GLN A 184 7.20 31.63 -2.60
CA GLN A 184 7.68 32.29 -1.39
C GLN A 184 9.00 32.95 -1.63
N ARG A 185 9.21 34.08 -0.98
CA ARG A 185 10.45 34.86 -1.00
C ARG A 185 11.01 35.01 0.42
N SER A 186 12.33 34.97 0.52
CA SER A 186 13.07 35.22 1.75
C SER A 186 14.22 36.15 1.49
N GLY A 187 14.47 37.09 2.40
CA GLY A 187 15.64 37.95 2.37
C GLY A 187 16.85 37.40 3.15
N ASP A 188 16.64 36.45 4.03
CA ASP A 188 17.65 35.86 4.92
C ASP A 188 17.85 34.35 4.75
N GLY A 189 17.04 33.72 3.87
CA GLY A 189 17.06 32.27 3.64
C GLY A 189 16.42 31.43 4.76
N GLN A 190 15.85 32.06 5.79
CA GLN A 190 15.22 31.39 6.94
C GLN A 190 13.74 31.76 7.09
N HIS A 191 13.39 33.00 6.86
CA HIS A 191 12.03 33.52 6.97
C HIS A 191 11.44 33.72 5.59
N PHE A 192 10.41 32.92 5.25
CA PHE A 192 9.77 32.97 3.95
C PHE A 192 8.38 33.59 4.05
N ILE A 193 8.05 34.45 3.11
CA ILE A 193 6.73 35.04 2.93
C ILE A 193 6.14 34.60 1.59
N THR A 194 4.86 34.24 1.58
CA THR A 194 4.16 33.91 0.34
C THR A 194 3.89 35.19 -0.45
N ILE A 195 4.39 35.23 -1.68
CA ILE A 195 4.24 36.38 -2.61
C ILE A 195 3.19 36.07 -3.69
N ALA A 196 2.93 34.81 -4.01
CA ALA A 196 1.88 34.40 -4.93
C ALA A 196 1.36 33.00 -4.58
N SER A 197 0.12 32.71 -4.97
CA SER A 197 -0.48 31.40 -4.87
C SER A 197 -1.20 31.06 -6.17
N LEU A 198 -1.01 29.84 -6.66
CA LEU A 198 -1.54 29.37 -7.94
C LEU A 198 -2.12 27.96 -7.78
N THR A 199 -3.37 27.77 -8.17
CA THR A 199 -3.99 26.43 -8.24
C THR A 199 -3.99 25.91 -9.67
N ALA A 200 -3.62 24.66 -9.85
CA ALA A 200 -3.56 24.00 -11.14
C ALA A 200 -4.20 22.61 -11.08
N ASP A 201 -4.84 22.20 -12.16
CA ASP A 201 -5.25 20.84 -12.42
C ASP A 201 -4.13 20.03 -13.12
N GLN A 202 -4.36 18.75 -13.36
CA GLN A 202 -3.38 17.86 -13.99
C GLN A 202 -2.98 18.34 -15.41
N LEU A 203 -3.93 18.91 -16.17
CA LEU A 203 -3.66 19.42 -17.51
C LEU A 203 -2.76 20.66 -17.46
N ARG A 204 -3.03 21.59 -16.54
CA ARG A 204 -2.22 22.79 -16.34
C ARG A 204 -0.82 22.46 -15.85
N CYS A 205 -0.66 21.42 -15.00
CA CYS A 205 0.64 20.94 -14.53
C CYS A 205 1.57 20.44 -15.65
N SER A 206 1.01 19.98 -16.77
CA SER A 206 1.82 19.52 -17.90
C SER A 206 2.53 20.66 -18.65
N GLN A 207 2.16 21.92 -18.38
CA GLN A 207 2.71 23.12 -19.00
C GLN A 207 3.65 23.86 -18.05
N PRO A 208 4.66 24.59 -18.58
CA PRO A 208 5.48 25.48 -17.76
C PRO A 208 4.66 26.57 -17.08
N PHE A 209 5.08 26.93 -15.88
CA PHE A 209 4.58 28.08 -15.14
C PHE A 209 5.59 29.21 -15.21
N ASN A 210 5.08 30.44 -15.21
CA ASN A 210 5.89 31.65 -15.13
C ASN A 210 5.23 32.63 -14.17
N ASP A 211 6.03 33.37 -13.43
CA ASP A 211 5.59 34.43 -12.53
C ASP A 211 6.65 35.53 -12.45
N ILE A 212 6.28 36.65 -11.90
CA ILE A 212 7.17 37.84 -11.74
C ILE A 212 7.16 38.19 -10.25
N ASP A 213 8.34 38.16 -9.63
CA ASP A 213 8.59 38.69 -8.30
C ASP A 213 9.08 40.18 -8.44
N GLU A 214 8.30 41.09 -7.91
CA GLU A 214 8.56 42.54 -7.95
C GLU A 214 9.23 43.07 -6.67
#